data_53059e2fd6eee2a3894d551863236013
#
_entry.id   53059e2fd6eee2a3894d551863236013
#
_cell.length_a   1.000
_cell.length_b   1.000
_cell.length_c   1.000
_cell.angle_alpha   90.00
_cell.angle_beta   90.00
_cell.angle_gamma   90.00
#
_symmetry.space_group_name_H-M   'P 1'
#
loop_
_entity.id
_entity.type
_entity.pdbx_description
1 polymer ?
#
loop_
_entity_poly.entity_id
_entity_poly.type
_entity_poly.pdbx_seq_one_letter_code
_entity_poly.pdbx_strand_id
1 'polypeptide(L)'
;MGFGFLPNEGQPDFDALLKKFSEMGVDSNALAGAKSFFESMQSGNTGTDQNLITVANLREIAKKIITAKGDLPIGTGDQNQFALSLQLANTWLDTEILFPASVMPNQSAWSKRDWLEESVHGWQVMIEPLAVGMADALGNVIATTNNPLPIEFMGSGEQSQAQQEAMKLMLARILRGFMGNLIATQLGQTVGLLANSITGANDVAIPLLKTDSGSHLIPQNINDWSDGLGIDQEQVAIYLSLRESAAARLFAN
;
A
#
# COMPACT_ATOMS: atom_id res chain seq x y z
N MET A 1 -10.76 -3.33 -47.83
CA MET A 1 -11.78 -4.24 -47.29
C MET A 1 -11.86 -3.94 -45.78
N GLY A 2 -12.92 -3.21 -45.44
CA GLY A 2 -13.12 -2.80 -44.03
C GLY A 2 -13.68 -3.96 -43.23
N PHE A 3 -13.05 -4.28 -42.12
CA PHE A 3 -13.64 -5.13 -41.08
C PHE A 3 -14.67 -4.32 -40.34
N GLY A 4 -15.95 -4.59 -40.59
CA GLY A 4 -17.07 -4.04 -39.86
C GLY A 4 -17.04 -4.58 -38.43
N PHE A 5 -17.00 -3.68 -37.44
CA PHE A 5 -17.27 -3.99 -36.07
C PHE A 5 -18.76 -4.39 -35.95
N LEU A 6 -19.00 -5.63 -35.59
CA LEU A 6 -20.32 -6.09 -35.15
C LEU A 6 -20.58 -5.47 -33.74
N PRO A 7 -21.80 -5.03 -33.43
CA PRO A 7 -22.12 -4.58 -32.09
C PRO A 7 -21.93 -5.73 -31.11
N ASN A 8 -21.27 -5.47 -30.00
CA ASN A 8 -20.84 -6.41 -28.97
C ASN A 8 -22.05 -6.84 -28.11
N GLU A 9 -22.86 -7.76 -28.60
CA GLU A 9 -23.92 -8.38 -27.79
C GLU A 9 -23.28 -9.36 -26.83
N GLY A 10 -23.14 -8.94 -25.56
CA GLY A 10 -22.70 -9.84 -24.47
C GLY A 10 -21.64 -9.29 -23.52
N GLN A 11 -21.21 -8.04 -23.65
CA GLN A 11 -20.35 -7.43 -22.60
C GLN A 11 -21.25 -6.88 -21.46
N PRO A 12 -20.90 -7.16 -20.18
CA PRO A 12 -21.61 -6.58 -19.05
C PRO A 12 -21.50 -5.05 -19.10
N ASP A 13 -22.61 -4.36 -18.87
CA ASP A 13 -22.65 -2.91 -18.76
C ASP A 13 -21.94 -2.47 -17.47
N PHE A 14 -20.67 -2.12 -17.63
CA PHE A 14 -19.79 -1.74 -16.52
C PHE A 14 -20.23 -0.41 -15.89
N ASP A 15 -20.81 0.48 -16.66
CA ASP A 15 -21.31 1.76 -16.14
C ASP A 15 -22.54 1.55 -15.22
N ALA A 16 -23.39 0.56 -15.52
CA ALA A 16 -24.48 0.17 -14.62
C ALA A 16 -23.94 -0.45 -13.30
N LEU A 17 -22.84 -1.21 -13.35
CA LEU A 17 -22.14 -1.73 -12.16
C LEU A 17 -21.60 -0.61 -11.29
N LEU A 18 -20.86 0.31 -11.88
CA LEU A 18 -20.29 1.47 -11.18
C LEU A 18 -21.38 2.32 -10.52
N LYS A 19 -22.51 2.51 -11.20
CA LYS A 19 -23.64 3.25 -10.65
C LYS A 19 -24.22 2.57 -9.41
N LYS A 20 -24.40 1.24 -9.42
CA LYS A 20 -24.88 0.48 -8.26
C LYS A 20 -23.90 0.52 -7.09
N PHE A 21 -22.61 0.42 -7.33
CA PHE A 21 -21.58 0.57 -6.29
C PHE A 21 -21.60 2.00 -5.70
N SER A 22 -21.80 3.01 -6.52
CA SER A 22 -22.01 4.39 -6.04
C SER A 22 -23.26 4.52 -5.15
N GLU A 23 -24.36 3.88 -5.51
CA GLU A 23 -25.60 3.86 -4.72
C GLU A 23 -25.43 3.10 -3.39
N MET A 24 -24.52 2.12 -3.31
CA MET A 24 -24.14 1.41 -2.09
C MET A 24 -23.14 2.19 -1.22
N GLY A 25 -22.76 3.41 -1.60
CA GLY A 25 -21.88 4.28 -0.82
C GLY A 25 -20.38 4.02 -1.02
N VAL A 26 -19.98 3.37 -2.10
CA VAL A 26 -18.57 3.20 -2.45
C VAL A 26 -18.00 4.54 -2.90
N ASP A 27 -16.84 4.91 -2.34
CA ASP A 27 -16.14 6.17 -2.62
C ASP A 27 -15.86 6.35 -4.12
N SER A 28 -16.01 7.58 -4.61
CA SER A 28 -15.74 7.97 -6.00
C SER A 28 -14.32 7.65 -6.47
N ASN A 29 -13.32 7.70 -5.59
CA ASN A 29 -11.95 7.32 -5.91
C ASN A 29 -11.80 5.81 -6.15
N ALA A 30 -12.52 5.00 -5.36
CA ALA A 30 -12.55 3.56 -5.55
C ALA A 30 -13.26 3.19 -6.87
N LEU A 31 -14.31 3.92 -7.23
CA LEU A 31 -15.02 3.74 -8.51
C LEU A 31 -14.15 4.14 -9.71
N ALA A 32 -13.39 5.24 -9.60
CA ALA A 32 -12.43 5.64 -10.62
C ALA A 32 -11.32 4.59 -10.81
N GLY A 33 -10.84 4.00 -9.71
CA GLY A 33 -9.89 2.89 -9.75
C GLY A 33 -10.46 1.63 -10.41
N ALA A 34 -11.72 1.29 -10.16
CA ALA A 34 -12.42 0.17 -10.80
C ALA A 34 -12.55 0.40 -12.32
N LYS A 35 -12.84 1.62 -12.73
CA LYS A 35 -12.93 2.00 -14.14
C LYS A 35 -11.58 1.87 -14.83
N SER A 36 -10.50 2.40 -14.24
CA SER A 36 -9.15 2.29 -14.80
C SER A 36 -8.67 0.82 -14.87
N PHE A 37 -9.04 -0.01 -13.91
CA PHE A 37 -8.74 -1.44 -13.94
C PHE A 37 -9.47 -2.14 -15.09
N PHE A 38 -10.75 -1.83 -15.30
CA PHE A 38 -11.52 -2.39 -16.40
C PHE A 38 -10.97 -1.95 -17.76
N GLU A 39 -10.61 -0.69 -17.91
CA GLU A 39 -9.96 -0.16 -19.12
C GLU A 39 -8.61 -0.86 -19.39
N SER A 40 -7.83 -1.14 -18.35
CA SER A 40 -6.57 -1.89 -18.47
C SER A 40 -6.78 -3.35 -18.87
N MET A 41 -7.83 -4.00 -18.36
CA MET A 41 -8.23 -5.34 -18.80
C MET A 41 -8.65 -5.37 -20.28
N GLN A 42 -9.40 -4.37 -20.72
CA GLN A 42 -9.87 -4.27 -22.09
C GLN A 42 -8.71 -3.98 -23.08
N SER A 43 -7.69 -3.25 -22.63
CA SER A 43 -6.48 -2.97 -23.40
C SER A 43 -5.48 -4.14 -23.48
N GLY A 44 -5.78 -5.28 -22.86
CA GLY A 44 -4.89 -6.46 -22.83
C GLY A 44 -3.62 -6.28 -22.00
N ASN A 45 -3.51 -5.19 -21.26
CA ASN A 45 -2.36 -4.87 -20.43
C ASN A 45 -2.53 -5.38 -18.98
N THR A 46 -3.14 -6.55 -18.82
CA THR A 46 -3.10 -7.27 -17.55
C THR A 46 -1.69 -7.84 -17.42
N GLY A 47 -0.82 -7.06 -16.78
CA GLY A 47 0.45 -7.57 -16.32
C GLY A 47 0.23 -8.88 -15.56
N THR A 48 1.12 -9.82 -15.78
CA THR A 48 1.17 -11.14 -15.12
C THR A 48 1.46 -11.04 -13.61
N ASP A 49 1.21 -9.89 -13.00
CA ASP A 49 1.35 -9.72 -11.56
C ASP A 49 0.25 -10.54 -10.87
N GLN A 50 0.67 -11.65 -10.26
CA GLN A 50 -0.21 -12.56 -9.52
C GLN A 50 -0.79 -11.89 -8.26
N ASN A 51 -0.28 -10.73 -7.88
CA ASN A 51 -0.65 -9.99 -6.69
C ASN A 51 -1.89 -9.12 -6.93
N LEU A 52 -2.81 -9.12 -5.99
CA LEU A 52 -3.99 -8.25 -6.01
C LEU A 52 -3.64 -6.80 -5.72
N ILE A 53 -2.66 -6.59 -4.84
CA ILE A 53 -2.18 -5.26 -4.48
C ILE A 53 -0.99 -4.90 -5.36
N THR A 54 -1.17 -3.94 -6.25
CA THR A 54 -0.09 -3.44 -7.10
C THR A 54 0.75 -2.42 -6.33
N VAL A 55 2.04 -2.72 -6.12
CA VAL A 55 3.01 -1.81 -5.47
C VAL A 55 3.03 -0.43 -6.12
N ALA A 56 2.96 -0.38 -7.46
CA ALA A 56 2.96 0.89 -8.20
C ALA A 56 1.77 1.79 -7.79
N ASN A 57 0.56 1.23 -7.69
CA ASN A 57 -0.64 1.99 -7.32
C ASN A 57 -0.56 2.48 -5.87
N LEU A 58 -0.20 1.59 -4.94
CA LEU A 58 0.01 1.94 -3.53
C LEU A 58 1.02 3.08 -3.39
N ARG A 59 2.19 2.97 -4.05
CA ARG A 59 3.26 3.96 -4.06
C ARG A 59 2.78 5.31 -4.57
N GLU A 60 2.08 5.35 -5.70
CA GLU A 60 1.61 6.60 -6.31
C GLU A 60 0.61 7.34 -5.41
N ILE A 61 -0.29 6.62 -4.75
CA ILE A 61 -1.27 7.20 -3.84
C ILE A 61 -0.56 7.77 -2.60
N ALA A 62 0.34 6.98 -1.99
CA ALA A 62 1.10 7.43 -0.82
C ALA A 62 1.98 8.65 -1.15
N LYS A 63 2.65 8.67 -2.31
CA LYS A 63 3.45 9.82 -2.78
C LYS A 63 2.63 11.09 -2.90
N LYS A 64 1.40 11.02 -3.39
CA LYS A 64 0.52 12.19 -3.49
C LYS A 64 0.23 12.79 -2.12
N ILE A 65 -0.01 11.96 -1.11
CA ILE A 65 -0.30 12.40 0.25
C ILE A 65 0.95 13.00 0.92
N ILE A 66 2.11 12.35 0.77
CA ILE A 66 3.39 12.85 1.25
C ILE A 66 3.69 14.23 0.63
N THR A 67 3.54 14.34 -0.69
CA THR A 67 3.80 15.58 -1.42
C THR A 67 2.86 16.71 -0.99
N ALA A 68 1.60 16.41 -0.72
CA ALA A 68 0.62 17.41 -0.27
C ALA A 68 0.96 18.01 1.10
N LYS A 69 1.62 17.25 1.97
CA LYS A 69 2.11 17.74 3.28
C LYS A 69 3.54 18.32 3.24
N GLY A 70 4.24 18.14 2.13
CA GLY A 70 5.63 18.51 1.96
C GLY A 70 6.60 17.43 2.42
N ASP A 71 7.68 17.30 1.68
CA ASP A 71 8.77 16.37 1.93
C ASP A 71 10.10 17.11 1.67
N LEU A 72 10.80 17.45 2.72
CA LEU A 72 12.02 18.22 2.65
C LEU A 72 13.20 17.32 2.26
N PRO A 73 14.12 17.82 1.43
CA PRO A 73 15.34 17.09 1.12
C PRO A 73 16.22 16.97 2.36
N ILE A 74 16.88 15.84 2.49
CA ILE A 74 17.81 15.60 3.59
C ILE A 74 19.15 16.27 3.32
N GLY A 75 19.57 17.14 4.25
CA GLY A 75 20.85 17.82 4.21
C GLY A 75 22.01 16.99 4.77
N THR A 76 23.24 17.39 4.46
CA THR A 76 24.44 16.77 5.09
C THR A 76 24.49 17.01 6.60
N GLY A 77 23.91 18.12 7.07
CA GLY A 77 23.76 18.40 8.51
C GLY A 77 22.91 17.35 9.22
N ASP A 78 21.75 17.04 8.65
CA ASP A 78 20.86 16.01 9.20
C ASP A 78 21.53 14.64 9.21
N GLN A 79 22.19 14.27 8.09
CA GLN A 79 22.90 12.99 8.01
C GLN A 79 23.97 12.86 9.11
N ASN A 80 24.78 13.89 9.32
CA ASN A 80 25.84 13.87 10.32
C ASN A 80 25.29 13.85 11.75
N GLN A 81 24.28 14.65 12.03
CA GLN A 81 23.65 14.72 13.37
C GLN A 81 23.05 13.35 13.75
N PHE A 82 22.25 12.76 12.89
CA PHE A 82 21.60 11.49 13.18
C PHE A 82 22.56 10.30 13.11
N ALA A 83 23.65 10.37 12.32
CA ALA A 83 24.71 9.37 12.38
C ALA A 83 25.38 9.34 13.76
N LEU A 84 25.68 10.49 14.35
CA LEU A 84 26.28 10.58 15.69
C LEU A 84 25.30 10.09 16.77
N SER A 85 24.03 10.49 16.68
CA SER A 85 23.00 10.06 17.64
C SER A 85 22.77 8.56 17.60
N LEU A 86 22.72 7.94 16.39
CA LEU A 86 22.58 6.49 16.20
C LEU A 86 23.84 5.74 16.69
N GLN A 87 25.04 6.29 16.46
CA GLN A 87 26.28 5.69 16.95
C GLN A 87 26.29 5.67 18.49
N LEU A 88 25.92 6.77 19.14
CA LEU A 88 25.81 6.86 20.59
C LEU A 88 24.75 5.88 21.12
N ALA A 89 23.58 5.84 20.51
CA ALA A 89 22.51 4.92 20.85
C ALA A 89 22.96 3.45 20.77
N ASN A 90 23.64 3.09 19.69
CA ASN A 90 24.16 1.74 19.52
C ASN A 90 25.22 1.40 20.59
N THR A 91 26.10 2.34 20.94
CA THR A 91 27.09 2.14 22.01
C THR A 91 26.41 1.84 23.35
N TRP A 92 25.33 2.51 23.69
CA TRP A 92 24.56 2.25 24.92
C TRP A 92 23.84 0.91 24.87
N LEU A 93 23.19 0.60 23.75
CA LEU A 93 22.45 -0.65 23.57
C LEU A 93 23.38 -1.90 23.59
N ASP A 94 24.62 -1.77 23.14
CA ASP A 94 25.60 -2.88 23.16
C ASP A 94 25.89 -3.39 24.57
N THR A 95 25.70 -2.55 25.59
CA THR A 95 25.91 -2.95 27.00
C THR A 95 24.65 -3.51 27.65
N GLU A 96 23.46 -3.20 27.13
CA GLU A 96 22.19 -3.46 27.80
C GLU A 96 21.35 -4.56 27.14
N ILE A 97 21.55 -4.84 25.85
CA ILE A 97 20.73 -5.81 25.12
C ILE A 97 21.58 -6.88 24.41
N LEU A 98 21.03 -8.09 24.35
CA LEU A 98 21.70 -9.25 23.75
C LEU A 98 21.68 -9.28 22.22
N PHE A 99 20.75 -8.55 21.61
CA PHE A 99 20.65 -8.49 20.15
C PHE A 99 21.82 -7.71 19.57
N PRO A 100 22.58 -8.30 18.61
CA PRO A 100 23.71 -7.61 18.01
C PRO A 100 23.27 -6.33 17.27
N ALA A 101 24.18 -5.38 17.14
CA ALA A 101 23.95 -4.18 16.38
C ALA A 101 23.59 -4.53 14.93
N SER A 102 22.57 -3.89 14.39
CA SER A 102 22.29 -3.90 12.97
C SER A 102 23.43 -3.21 12.21
N VAL A 103 23.58 -3.53 10.92
CA VAL A 103 24.58 -2.86 10.08
C VAL A 103 24.32 -1.36 10.09
N MET A 104 25.38 -0.55 10.32
CA MET A 104 25.25 0.89 10.23
C MET A 104 24.98 1.30 8.77
N PRO A 105 23.85 1.97 8.49
CA PRO A 105 23.51 2.35 7.13
C PRO A 105 24.42 3.47 6.62
N ASN A 106 24.58 3.55 5.31
CA ASN A 106 25.28 4.66 4.66
C ASN A 106 24.55 6.02 4.83
N GLN A 107 23.24 5.96 5.07
CA GLN A 107 22.40 7.11 5.29
C GLN A 107 21.65 6.95 6.60
N SER A 108 21.90 7.83 7.56
CA SER A 108 21.26 7.78 8.90
C SER A 108 19.92 8.52 8.94
N ALA A 109 19.70 9.43 8.02
CA ALA A 109 18.47 10.19 7.87
C ALA A 109 17.79 9.88 6.54
N TRP A 110 16.49 9.65 6.57
CA TRP A 110 15.63 9.44 5.41
C TRP A 110 14.58 10.54 5.28
N SER A 111 14.20 10.83 4.03
CA SER A 111 12.97 11.56 3.76
C SER A 111 11.75 10.64 3.94
N LYS A 112 10.56 11.22 3.98
CA LYS A 112 9.31 10.45 4.02
C LYS A 112 9.17 9.54 2.78
N ARG A 113 9.68 10.00 1.63
CA ARG A 113 9.69 9.21 0.40
C ARG A 113 10.67 8.05 0.45
N ASP A 114 11.85 8.24 1.02
CA ASP A 114 12.82 7.15 1.18
C ASP A 114 12.20 6.03 2.02
N TRP A 115 11.54 6.38 3.13
CA TRP A 115 10.81 5.39 3.93
C TRP A 115 9.71 4.69 3.15
N LEU A 116 8.93 5.42 2.35
CA LEU A 116 7.89 4.81 1.51
C LEU A 116 8.48 3.81 0.52
N GLU A 117 9.55 4.18 -0.19
CA GLU A 117 10.18 3.32 -1.21
C GLU A 117 10.71 2.02 -0.61
N GLU A 118 11.31 2.09 0.58
CA GLU A 118 11.86 0.92 1.25
C GLU A 118 10.78 0.05 1.93
N SER A 119 9.70 0.65 2.45
CA SER A 119 8.65 -0.09 3.17
C SER A 119 7.51 -0.60 2.28
N VAL A 120 7.31 -0.04 1.08
CA VAL A 120 6.14 -0.32 0.23
C VAL A 120 5.97 -1.80 -0.09
N HIS A 121 7.05 -2.52 -0.30
CA HIS A 121 7.00 -3.95 -0.58
C HIS A 121 6.61 -4.76 0.66
N GLY A 122 7.12 -4.39 1.84
CA GLY A 122 6.72 -5.01 3.11
C GLY A 122 5.22 -4.86 3.37
N TRP A 123 4.66 -3.68 3.09
CA TRP A 123 3.22 -3.44 3.15
C TRP A 123 2.44 -4.35 2.22
N GLN A 124 2.88 -4.49 0.97
CA GLN A 124 2.24 -5.41 0.02
C GLN A 124 2.24 -6.84 0.55
N VAL A 125 3.40 -7.37 0.91
CA VAL A 125 3.54 -8.75 1.40
C VAL A 125 2.66 -9.01 2.63
N MET A 126 2.57 -8.04 3.54
CA MET A 126 1.77 -8.18 4.76
C MET A 126 0.27 -8.19 4.49
N ILE A 127 -0.22 -7.35 3.58
CA ILE A 127 -1.66 -7.16 3.34
C ILE A 127 -2.20 -8.06 2.21
N GLU A 128 -1.35 -8.54 1.31
CA GLU A 128 -1.76 -9.39 0.18
C GLU A 128 -2.61 -10.61 0.61
N PRO A 129 -2.26 -11.39 1.66
CA PRO A 129 -3.08 -12.53 2.09
C PRO A 129 -4.49 -12.12 2.51
N LEU A 130 -4.63 -10.97 3.17
CA LEU A 130 -5.94 -10.43 3.55
C LEU A 130 -6.75 -10.03 2.32
N ALA A 131 -6.11 -9.34 1.37
CA ALA A 131 -6.76 -8.92 0.13
C ALA A 131 -7.25 -10.12 -0.68
N VAL A 132 -6.44 -11.17 -0.79
CA VAL A 132 -6.81 -12.43 -1.46
C VAL A 132 -7.98 -13.09 -0.74
N GLY A 133 -7.92 -13.23 0.59
CA GLY A 133 -8.99 -13.84 1.38
C GLY A 133 -10.33 -13.11 1.24
N MET A 134 -10.32 -11.79 1.26
CA MET A 134 -11.53 -10.97 1.07
C MET A 134 -12.10 -11.12 -0.36
N ALA A 135 -11.24 -11.11 -1.37
CA ALA A 135 -11.63 -11.25 -2.76
C ALA A 135 -12.22 -12.65 -3.04
N ASP A 136 -11.62 -13.69 -2.48
CA ASP A 136 -12.09 -15.08 -2.63
C ASP A 136 -13.42 -15.29 -1.87
N ALA A 137 -13.57 -14.72 -0.68
CA ALA A 137 -14.83 -14.76 0.05
C ALA A 137 -15.97 -14.10 -0.74
N LEU A 138 -15.72 -12.95 -1.34
CA LEU A 138 -16.70 -12.26 -2.18
C LEU A 138 -17.03 -13.07 -3.44
N GLY A 139 -16.03 -13.65 -4.09
CA GLY A 139 -16.21 -14.55 -5.24
C GLY A 139 -17.07 -15.77 -4.90
N ASN A 140 -16.84 -16.38 -3.74
CA ASN A 140 -17.62 -17.52 -3.28
C ASN A 140 -19.08 -17.17 -2.97
N VAL A 141 -19.34 -16.02 -2.35
CA VAL A 141 -20.72 -15.53 -2.12
C VAL A 141 -21.48 -15.42 -3.44
N ILE A 142 -20.85 -14.85 -4.47
CA ILE A 142 -21.47 -14.71 -5.79
C ILE A 142 -21.69 -16.07 -6.46
N ALA A 143 -20.71 -16.98 -6.38
CA ALA A 143 -20.82 -18.31 -6.98
C ALA A 143 -21.90 -19.18 -6.32
N THR A 144 -22.12 -19.03 -5.01
CA THR A 144 -23.07 -19.85 -4.23
C THR A 144 -24.47 -19.25 -4.13
N THR A 145 -24.61 -17.95 -4.42
CA THR A 145 -25.93 -17.30 -4.37
C THR A 145 -26.76 -17.76 -5.56
N ASN A 146 -27.82 -18.51 -5.28
CA ASN A 146 -28.81 -18.95 -6.28
C ASN A 146 -29.71 -17.84 -6.81
N ASN A 147 -29.55 -16.62 -6.30
CA ASN A 147 -30.24 -15.46 -6.82
C ASN A 147 -29.31 -14.82 -7.88
N PRO A 148 -29.65 -14.91 -9.17
CA PRO A 148 -28.84 -14.29 -10.18
C PRO A 148 -28.77 -12.78 -9.86
N LEU A 149 -27.57 -12.21 -10.02
CA LEU A 149 -27.45 -10.76 -10.14
C LEU A 149 -28.61 -10.23 -10.98
N PRO A 150 -29.14 -9.04 -10.73
CA PRO A 150 -30.35 -8.55 -11.39
C PRO A 150 -30.32 -8.89 -12.87
N ILE A 151 -31.42 -9.47 -13.37
CA ILE A 151 -31.57 -10.03 -14.73
C ILE A 151 -31.11 -9.04 -15.84
N GLU A 152 -31.08 -7.77 -15.55
CA GLU A 152 -30.55 -6.71 -16.41
C GLU A 152 -29.05 -6.87 -16.77
N PHE A 153 -28.30 -7.67 -16.00
CA PHE A 153 -26.90 -8.01 -16.26
C PHE A 153 -26.74 -9.24 -17.18
N MET A 154 -27.77 -10.07 -17.24
CA MET A 154 -27.79 -11.29 -18.04
C MET A 154 -28.63 -11.05 -19.28
N GLY A 155 -28.16 -10.47 -20.30
CA GLY A 155 -28.93 -10.22 -21.54
C GLY A 155 -30.09 -11.21 -21.73
N SER A 156 -31.24 -10.75 -22.22
CA SER A 156 -32.53 -11.44 -22.30
C SER A 156 -32.58 -12.63 -23.30
N GLY A 157 -31.54 -13.48 -23.34
CA GLY A 157 -31.48 -14.66 -24.20
C GLY A 157 -31.33 -15.95 -23.40
N GLU A 158 -31.86 -17.08 -23.91
CA GLU A 158 -31.60 -18.43 -23.38
C GLU A 158 -30.09 -18.73 -23.47
N GLN A 159 -29.36 -18.47 -22.37
CA GLN A 159 -27.93 -18.72 -22.30
C GLN A 159 -27.67 -20.19 -21.92
N SER A 160 -26.74 -20.83 -22.61
CA SER A 160 -26.29 -22.16 -22.25
C SER A 160 -25.61 -22.17 -20.87
N GLN A 161 -25.66 -23.30 -20.15
CA GLN A 161 -24.99 -23.41 -18.84
C GLN A 161 -23.51 -23.01 -18.90
N ALA A 162 -22.83 -23.35 -19.98
CA ALA A 162 -21.43 -22.97 -20.21
C ALA A 162 -21.23 -21.44 -20.29
N GLN A 163 -22.17 -20.72 -20.90
CA GLN A 163 -22.13 -19.24 -20.98
C GLN A 163 -22.37 -18.61 -19.59
N GLN A 164 -23.28 -19.17 -18.80
CA GLN A 164 -23.54 -18.70 -17.44
C GLN A 164 -22.32 -18.92 -16.52
N GLU A 165 -21.64 -20.06 -16.61
CA GLU A 165 -20.39 -20.32 -15.87
C GLU A 165 -19.26 -19.40 -16.30
N ALA A 166 -19.07 -19.17 -17.59
CA ALA A 166 -18.08 -18.24 -18.12
C ALA A 166 -18.34 -16.80 -17.62
N MET A 167 -19.60 -16.37 -17.59
CA MET A 167 -20.01 -15.07 -17.06
C MET A 167 -19.72 -14.95 -15.55
N LYS A 168 -20.02 -15.97 -14.74
CA LYS A 168 -19.71 -15.98 -13.31
C LYS A 168 -18.20 -15.87 -13.05
N LEU A 169 -17.38 -16.61 -13.82
CA LEU A 169 -15.93 -16.53 -13.72
C LEU A 169 -15.38 -15.16 -14.10
N MET A 170 -15.92 -14.56 -15.17
CA MET A 170 -15.53 -13.20 -15.57
C MET A 170 -15.89 -12.19 -14.50
N LEU A 171 -17.09 -12.25 -13.95
CA LEU A 171 -17.54 -11.37 -12.88
C LEU A 171 -16.69 -11.53 -11.61
N ALA A 172 -16.39 -12.77 -11.21
CA ALA A 172 -15.51 -13.04 -10.07
C ALA A 172 -14.11 -12.42 -10.29
N ARG A 173 -13.58 -12.46 -11.50
CA ARG A 173 -12.29 -11.84 -11.84
C ARG A 173 -12.36 -10.31 -11.76
N ILE A 174 -13.42 -9.70 -12.27
CA ILE A 174 -13.64 -8.24 -12.19
C ILE A 174 -13.72 -7.79 -10.74
N LEU A 175 -14.51 -8.50 -9.92
CA LEU A 175 -14.65 -8.18 -8.50
C LEU A 175 -13.36 -8.39 -7.72
N ARG A 176 -12.60 -9.43 -8.04
CA ARG A 176 -11.28 -9.65 -7.45
C ARG A 176 -10.34 -8.47 -7.75
N GLY A 177 -10.27 -8.00 -8.99
CA GLY A 177 -9.47 -6.83 -9.36
C GLY A 177 -9.96 -5.54 -8.71
N PHE A 178 -11.27 -5.36 -8.60
CA PHE A 178 -11.87 -4.22 -7.90
C PHE A 178 -11.49 -4.21 -6.42
N MET A 179 -11.60 -5.35 -5.73
CA MET A 179 -11.21 -5.46 -4.33
C MET A 179 -9.72 -5.19 -4.12
N GLY A 180 -8.86 -5.71 -4.99
CA GLY A 180 -7.43 -5.44 -4.95
C GLY A 180 -7.12 -3.96 -5.08
N ASN A 181 -7.75 -3.27 -6.02
CA ASN A 181 -7.57 -1.84 -6.21
C ASN A 181 -8.13 -0.99 -5.06
N LEU A 182 -9.28 -1.37 -4.51
CA LEU A 182 -9.86 -0.72 -3.33
C LEU A 182 -8.91 -0.81 -2.13
N ILE A 183 -8.40 -2.01 -1.85
CA ILE A 183 -7.46 -2.25 -0.74
C ILE A 183 -6.14 -1.51 -0.99
N ALA A 184 -5.61 -1.55 -2.20
CA ALA A 184 -4.39 -0.80 -2.56
C ALA A 184 -4.56 0.71 -2.36
N THR A 185 -5.74 1.24 -2.69
CA THR A 185 -6.07 2.66 -2.50
C THR A 185 -6.12 3.03 -1.02
N GLN A 186 -6.85 2.27 -0.21
CA GLN A 186 -6.95 2.51 1.24
C GLN A 186 -5.59 2.35 1.93
N LEU A 187 -4.84 1.32 1.56
CA LEU A 187 -3.50 1.09 2.08
C LEU A 187 -2.55 2.23 1.68
N GLY A 188 -2.57 2.68 0.43
CA GLY A 188 -1.76 3.80 -0.05
C GLY A 188 -2.06 5.10 0.69
N GLN A 189 -3.33 5.37 0.97
CA GLN A 189 -3.74 6.51 1.79
C GLN A 189 -3.21 6.40 3.22
N THR A 190 -3.38 5.25 3.84
CA THR A 190 -2.92 5.00 5.21
C THR A 190 -1.40 5.10 5.32
N VAL A 191 -0.66 4.48 4.41
CA VAL A 191 0.80 4.52 4.37
C VAL A 191 1.31 5.94 4.13
N GLY A 192 0.66 6.71 3.23
CA GLY A 192 0.99 8.11 2.99
C GLY A 192 0.75 9.01 4.21
N LEU A 193 -0.33 8.78 4.96
CA LEU A 193 -0.59 9.50 6.22
C LEU A 193 0.43 9.11 7.29
N LEU A 194 0.74 7.82 7.41
CA LEU A 194 1.69 7.29 8.38
C LEU A 194 3.11 7.84 8.14
N ALA A 195 3.54 7.92 6.88
CA ALA A 195 4.81 8.53 6.50
C ALA A 195 4.99 9.97 7.00
N ASN A 196 3.89 10.68 7.26
CA ASN A 196 3.93 12.04 7.83
C ASN A 196 3.97 12.08 9.36
N SER A 197 3.99 10.93 10.04
CA SER A 197 3.91 10.86 11.51
C SER A 197 5.05 10.08 12.15
N ILE A 198 5.64 9.12 11.42
CA ILE A 198 6.74 8.29 11.93
C ILE A 198 8.03 9.10 12.09
N THR A 199 8.77 8.83 13.14
CA THR A 199 10.06 9.51 13.46
C THR A 199 11.27 8.65 13.11
N GLY A 200 11.07 7.32 12.97
CA GLY A 200 12.09 6.35 12.58
C GLY A 200 11.55 5.32 11.59
N ALA A 201 12.44 4.66 10.90
CA ALA A 201 12.09 3.71 9.85
C ALA A 201 11.34 2.47 10.37
N ASN A 202 11.60 2.07 11.62
CA ASN A 202 10.99 0.94 12.29
C ASN A 202 9.86 1.32 13.28
N ASP A 203 9.38 2.56 13.25
CA ASP A 203 8.40 3.12 14.18
C ASP A 203 7.04 2.39 14.18
N VAL A 204 6.69 1.75 13.07
CA VAL A 204 5.43 0.99 12.93
C VAL A 204 5.42 -0.28 13.77
N ALA A 205 6.57 -0.68 14.32
CA ALA A 205 6.75 -1.90 15.10
C ALA A 205 6.34 -3.19 14.35
N ILE A 206 6.49 -3.19 13.04
CA ILE A 206 6.28 -4.33 12.13
C ILE A 206 7.51 -4.42 11.21
N PRO A 207 8.05 -5.61 10.92
CA PRO A 207 9.21 -5.78 10.05
C PRO A 207 8.85 -5.54 8.57
N LEU A 208 8.73 -4.28 8.17
CA LEU A 208 8.38 -3.86 6.81
C LEU A 208 9.60 -3.71 5.90
N LEU A 209 10.75 -3.46 6.50
CA LEU A 209 12.00 -3.22 5.81
C LEU A 209 12.78 -4.52 5.64
N LYS A 210 13.77 -4.50 4.76
CA LYS A 210 14.73 -5.58 4.68
C LYS A 210 15.55 -5.67 5.95
N THR A 211 15.97 -6.86 6.34
CA THR A 211 16.72 -7.11 7.59
C THR A 211 18.06 -6.39 7.65
N ASP A 212 18.64 -6.03 6.50
CA ASP A 212 19.90 -5.31 6.37
C ASP A 212 19.74 -3.79 6.21
N SER A 213 18.52 -3.26 6.27
CA SER A 213 18.27 -1.83 6.10
C SER A 213 18.89 -0.97 7.21
N GLY A 214 18.97 -1.48 8.44
CA GLY A 214 19.54 -0.74 9.58
C GLY A 214 18.57 0.25 10.21
N SER A 215 19.14 1.29 10.86
CA SER A 215 18.39 2.31 11.60
C SER A 215 18.40 3.63 10.85
N HIS A 216 17.22 4.22 10.64
CA HIS A 216 17.07 5.51 9.95
C HIS A 216 16.09 6.39 10.68
N LEU A 217 16.36 7.70 10.71
CA LEU A 217 15.50 8.69 11.33
C LEU A 217 14.92 9.64 10.27
N ILE A 218 13.75 10.22 10.55
CA ILE A 218 13.05 11.12 9.62
C ILE A 218 13.05 12.54 10.21
N PRO A 219 14.07 13.37 9.86
CA PRO A 219 14.31 14.66 10.50
C PRO A 219 13.12 15.60 10.50
N GLN A 220 12.40 15.69 9.38
CA GLN A 220 11.23 16.56 9.27
C GLN A 220 10.15 16.20 10.30
N ASN A 221 9.82 14.93 10.43
CA ASN A 221 8.80 14.47 11.37
C ASN A 221 9.30 14.60 12.83
N ILE A 222 10.59 14.43 13.08
CA ILE A 222 11.20 14.64 14.39
C ILE A 222 11.06 16.10 14.81
N ASN A 223 11.35 17.03 13.92
CA ASN A 223 11.18 18.45 14.19
C ASN A 223 9.72 18.80 14.49
N ASP A 224 8.78 18.31 13.65
CA ASP A 224 7.34 18.53 13.85
C ASP A 224 6.86 17.91 15.17
N TRP A 225 7.36 16.72 15.54
CA TRP A 225 6.99 16.00 16.77
C TRP A 225 7.57 16.68 18.04
N SER A 226 8.80 17.21 17.94
CA SER A 226 9.49 17.84 19.06
C SER A 226 9.05 19.28 19.32
N ASP A 227 8.34 19.89 18.38
CA ASP A 227 7.88 21.27 18.53
C ASP A 227 6.96 21.42 19.74
N GLY A 228 7.27 22.40 20.57
CA GLY A 228 6.52 22.68 21.81
C GLY A 228 6.80 21.77 23.00
N LEU A 229 7.68 20.75 22.90
CA LEU A 229 8.03 19.88 24.02
C LEU A 229 8.87 20.60 25.11
N GLY A 230 9.56 21.68 24.77
CA GLY A 230 10.48 22.37 25.69
C GLY A 230 11.72 21.54 26.05
N ILE A 231 12.05 20.53 25.28
CA ILE A 231 13.20 19.63 25.42
C ILE A 231 14.20 19.96 24.33
N ASP A 232 15.49 19.85 24.65
CA ASP A 232 16.57 20.06 23.69
C ASP A 232 16.47 19.05 22.53
N GLN A 233 16.60 19.53 21.30
CA GLN A 233 16.48 18.69 20.10
C GLN A 233 17.53 17.58 20.06
N GLU A 234 18.72 17.79 20.63
CA GLU A 234 19.75 16.77 20.73
C GLU A 234 19.29 15.60 21.63
N GLN A 235 18.64 15.90 22.76
CA GLN A 235 18.09 14.88 23.65
C GLN A 235 16.95 14.10 22.98
N VAL A 236 16.09 14.78 22.23
CA VAL A 236 15.05 14.15 21.43
C VAL A 236 15.66 13.21 20.39
N ALA A 237 16.68 13.67 19.68
CA ALA A 237 17.37 12.88 18.65
C ALA A 237 18.02 11.61 19.25
N ILE A 238 18.66 11.72 20.41
CA ILE A 238 19.26 10.57 21.12
C ILE A 238 18.18 9.57 21.55
N TYR A 239 17.09 10.04 22.15
CA TYR A 239 15.98 9.17 22.57
C TYR A 239 15.37 8.41 21.39
N LEU A 240 15.08 9.09 20.29
CA LEU A 240 14.51 8.47 19.10
C LEU A 240 15.52 7.53 18.41
N SER A 241 16.82 7.87 18.46
CA SER A 241 17.87 6.97 17.98
C SER A 241 17.97 5.68 18.77
N LEU A 242 17.81 5.74 20.11
CA LEU A 242 17.77 4.55 20.97
C LEU A 242 16.59 3.65 20.61
N ARG A 243 15.40 4.25 20.47
CA ARG A 243 14.17 3.53 20.12
C ARG A 243 14.29 2.88 18.74
N GLU A 244 14.78 3.61 17.75
CA GLU A 244 14.95 3.13 16.38
C GLU A 244 16.00 2.02 16.32
N SER A 245 17.17 2.21 16.95
CA SER A 245 18.23 1.19 16.98
C SER A 245 17.79 -0.09 17.68
N ALA A 246 17.03 0.02 18.78
CA ALA A 246 16.49 -1.14 19.47
C ALA A 246 15.48 -1.91 18.59
N ALA A 247 14.59 -1.20 17.88
CA ALA A 247 13.65 -1.81 16.95
C ALA A 247 14.37 -2.48 15.76
N ALA A 248 15.35 -1.81 15.16
CA ALA A 248 16.14 -2.37 14.06
C ALA A 248 16.87 -3.66 14.47
N ARG A 249 17.45 -3.69 15.69
CA ARG A 249 18.07 -4.92 16.21
C ARG A 249 17.09 -6.06 16.42
N LEU A 250 15.89 -5.71 16.93
CA LEU A 250 14.83 -6.71 17.14
C LEU A 250 14.36 -7.34 15.83
N PHE A 251 14.21 -6.54 14.77
CA PHE A 251 13.70 -7.03 13.48
C PHE A 251 14.77 -7.65 12.59
N ALA A 252 16.05 -7.42 12.87
CA ALA A 252 17.17 -8.04 12.15
C ALA A 252 17.50 -9.47 12.67
N ASN A 253 16.99 -9.87 13.82
CA ASN A 253 17.23 -11.15 14.49
C ASN A 253 15.94 -11.93 14.72
#